data_0d5b1c1f903f1df34b3749f11674fe53
#
_entry.id   0d5b1c1f903f1df34b3749f11674fe53
#
_cell.length_a   1.000
_cell.length_b   1.000
_cell.length_c   1.000
_cell.angle_alpha   90.00
_cell.angle_beta   90.00
_cell.angle_gamma   90.00
#
_symmetry.space_group_name_H-M   'P 1'
#
loop_
_entity.id
_entity.type
_entity.pdbx_description
1 polymer ?
#
loop_
_entity_poly.entity_id
_entity_poly.type
_entity_poly.pdbx_seq_one_letter_code
_entity_poly.pdbx_strand_id
1 'polypeptide(L)'
;DADIQSPGIHVLFGMSQDAMRRSLNDYLWGRCPIGDAAHDVTSSLDEGLAGRVFLVPSSINPSDIARVMQEGYDVSLLNTGVRHLIKELGLDTLIIDTHPGLNEETLLSIAICDALAIVMRPDQQDYEGTSVAVSVARKLRVPRMVLVVNKTPTVFDVAEVKERVERAYGCEVAAVLPHADELMVLSSVGVFVTRYPAHP
;
A
#
# COMPACT_ATOMS: atom_id res chain seq x y z
N ASP A 1 -4.48 4.93 -1.48
CA ASP A 1 -3.25 5.55 -0.96
C ASP A 1 -3.57 6.18 0.39
N ALA A 2 -3.13 5.55 1.48
CA ALA A 2 -3.28 6.07 2.84
C ALA A 2 -1.97 6.70 3.38
N ASP A 3 -0.94 6.77 2.56
CA ASP A 3 0.26 7.57 2.85
C ASP A 3 -0.03 9.05 2.54
N ILE A 4 -0.73 9.70 3.46
CA ILE A 4 -1.17 11.10 3.28
C ILE A 4 0.00 12.08 3.36
N GLN A 5 1.10 11.68 4.00
CA GLN A 5 2.28 12.53 4.21
C GLN A 5 3.25 12.50 3.02
N SER A 6 3.31 11.36 2.32
CA SER A 6 4.23 11.13 1.19
C SER A 6 3.54 10.37 0.05
N PRO A 7 2.43 10.90 -0.49
CA PRO A 7 1.62 10.20 -1.48
C PRO A 7 2.40 9.93 -2.77
N GLY A 8 2.29 8.69 -3.32
CA GLY A 8 3.09 8.29 -4.48
C GLY A 8 2.39 7.35 -5.47
N ILE A 9 1.38 6.61 -5.03
CA ILE A 9 0.74 5.57 -5.85
C ILE A 9 0.15 6.10 -7.17
N HIS A 10 -0.35 7.34 -7.19
CA HIS A 10 -0.92 7.97 -8.38
C HIS A 10 0.04 7.97 -9.59
N VAL A 11 1.35 8.02 -9.35
CA VAL A 11 2.38 8.02 -10.41
C VAL A 11 2.36 6.70 -11.18
N LEU A 12 2.13 5.56 -10.50
CA LEU A 12 2.07 4.25 -11.14
C LEU A 12 0.95 4.13 -12.17
N PHE A 13 -0.09 4.94 -12.03
CA PHE A 13 -1.24 4.97 -12.93
C PHE A 13 -1.20 6.15 -13.91
N GLY A 14 -0.08 6.90 -13.96
CA GLY A 14 0.07 8.07 -14.83
C GLY A 14 -0.89 9.21 -14.50
N MET A 15 -1.43 9.24 -13.27
CA MET A 15 -2.37 10.27 -12.84
C MET A 15 -1.61 11.54 -12.47
N SER A 16 -1.87 12.64 -13.21
CA SER A 16 -1.36 13.96 -12.87
C SER A 16 -2.21 14.64 -11.80
N GLN A 17 -1.68 15.70 -11.20
CA GLN A 17 -2.43 16.52 -10.24
C GLN A 17 -3.74 17.07 -10.83
N ASP A 18 -3.71 17.51 -12.09
CA ASP A 18 -4.91 18.04 -12.76
C ASP A 18 -5.96 16.97 -13.03
N ALA A 19 -5.54 15.72 -13.23
CA ALA A 19 -6.45 14.59 -13.39
C ALA A 19 -7.07 14.13 -12.06
N MET A 20 -6.42 14.44 -10.94
CA MET A 20 -6.88 14.12 -9.58
C MET A 20 -7.99 15.09 -9.16
N ARG A 21 -9.25 14.82 -9.56
CA ARG A 21 -10.39 15.68 -9.28
C ARG A 21 -10.72 15.76 -7.78
N ARG A 22 -10.62 14.64 -7.09
CA ARG A 22 -10.84 14.47 -5.64
C ARG A 22 -9.82 13.50 -5.09
N SER A 23 -9.48 13.66 -3.82
CA SER A 23 -8.50 12.87 -3.11
C SER A 23 -9.09 12.29 -1.82
N LEU A 24 -8.36 11.39 -1.18
CA LEU A 24 -8.67 10.92 0.15
C LEU A 24 -8.79 12.08 1.14
N ASN A 25 -7.92 13.09 1.03
CA ASN A 25 -7.94 14.29 1.86
C ASN A 25 -9.27 15.04 1.75
N ASP A 26 -9.86 15.14 0.53
CA ASP A 26 -11.16 15.80 0.37
C ASP A 26 -12.27 15.06 1.13
N TYR A 27 -12.24 13.72 1.08
CA TYR A 27 -13.17 12.91 1.85
C TYR A 27 -12.99 13.09 3.36
N LEU A 28 -11.75 12.99 3.86
CA LEU A 28 -11.44 13.11 5.28
C LEU A 28 -11.82 14.47 5.87
N TRP A 29 -11.86 15.51 5.04
CA TRP A 29 -12.35 16.86 5.46
C TRP A 29 -13.81 17.12 5.10
N GLY A 30 -14.58 16.10 4.69
CA GLY A 30 -16.00 16.22 4.38
C GLY A 30 -16.33 17.06 3.16
N ARG A 31 -15.37 17.25 2.22
CA ARG A 31 -15.56 18.01 0.99
C ARG A 31 -16.28 17.20 -0.10
N CYS A 32 -16.27 15.88 -0.01
CA CYS A 32 -16.95 14.96 -0.94
C CYS A 32 -17.21 13.60 -0.27
N PRO A 33 -18.17 12.80 -0.79
CA PRO A 33 -18.28 11.39 -0.45
C PRO A 33 -17.05 10.62 -0.94
N ILE A 34 -16.75 9.46 -0.32
CA ILE A 34 -15.55 8.68 -0.66
C ILE A 34 -15.59 8.13 -2.10
N GLY A 35 -16.77 7.82 -2.63
CA GLY A 35 -16.94 7.35 -4.01
C GLY A 35 -16.45 8.36 -5.05
N ASP A 36 -16.61 9.67 -4.79
CA ASP A 36 -16.12 10.73 -5.68
C ASP A 36 -14.59 10.81 -5.73
N ALA A 37 -13.91 10.31 -4.69
CA ALA A 37 -12.45 10.23 -4.64
C ALA A 37 -11.89 8.95 -5.30
N ALA A 38 -12.76 8.02 -5.71
CA ALA A 38 -12.36 6.79 -6.38
C ALA A 38 -12.30 7.00 -7.90
N HIS A 39 -11.10 6.99 -8.45
CA HIS A 39 -10.84 7.16 -9.88
C HIS A 39 -10.69 5.80 -10.56
N ASP A 40 -11.46 5.55 -11.63
CA ASP A 40 -11.26 4.36 -12.46
C ASP A 40 -9.94 4.51 -13.25
N VAL A 41 -8.97 3.66 -12.93
CA VAL A 41 -7.65 3.64 -13.54
C VAL A 41 -7.40 2.39 -14.37
N THR A 42 -8.45 1.63 -14.68
CA THR A 42 -8.37 0.36 -15.41
C THR A 42 -7.64 0.51 -16.74
N SER A 43 -7.94 1.56 -17.51
CA SER A 43 -7.33 1.83 -18.81
C SER A 43 -5.84 2.16 -18.76
N SER A 44 -5.31 2.53 -17.57
CA SER A 44 -3.87 2.79 -17.38
C SER A 44 -3.04 1.50 -17.24
N LEU A 45 -3.69 0.36 -17.02
CA LEU A 45 -3.02 -0.90 -16.76
C LEU A 45 -2.86 -1.74 -18.02
N ASP A 46 -3.95 -2.23 -18.57
CA ASP A 46 -3.97 -3.03 -19.78
C ASP A 46 -5.39 -3.07 -20.38
N GLU A 47 -5.53 -3.07 -21.70
CA GLU A 47 -6.82 -3.18 -22.39
C GLU A 47 -7.47 -4.56 -22.24
N GLY A 48 -6.72 -5.58 -21.79
CA GLY A 48 -7.18 -6.97 -21.64
C GLY A 48 -7.67 -7.35 -20.23
N LEU A 49 -7.73 -6.44 -19.28
CA LEU A 49 -8.15 -6.75 -17.92
C LEU A 49 -9.65 -7.09 -17.85
N ALA A 50 -9.98 -8.25 -17.27
CA ALA A 50 -11.35 -8.69 -17.09
C ALA A 50 -12.10 -7.96 -15.94
N GLY A 51 -11.37 -7.27 -15.06
CA GLY A 51 -11.89 -6.55 -13.91
C GLY A 51 -11.72 -5.04 -14.02
N ARG A 52 -12.13 -4.33 -12.97
CA ARG A 52 -11.94 -2.87 -12.85
C ARG A 52 -11.00 -2.56 -11.70
N VAL A 53 -10.17 -1.54 -11.87
CA VAL A 53 -9.25 -1.06 -10.85
C VAL A 53 -9.56 0.41 -10.56
N PHE A 54 -9.74 0.71 -9.28
CA PHE A 54 -9.99 2.06 -8.80
C PHE A 54 -8.83 2.50 -7.92
N LEU A 55 -8.45 3.76 -8.04
CA LEU A 55 -7.48 4.41 -7.17
C LEU A 55 -8.17 5.51 -6.38
N VAL A 56 -8.00 5.50 -5.06
CA VAL A 56 -8.27 6.65 -4.19
C VAL A 56 -6.91 7.26 -3.84
N PRO A 57 -6.49 8.34 -4.52
CA PRO A 57 -5.20 8.96 -4.27
C PRO A 57 -5.24 9.85 -3.03
N SER A 58 -4.12 10.00 -2.34
CA SER A 58 -3.92 11.12 -1.42
C SER A 58 -3.49 12.37 -2.16
N SER A 59 -3.82 13.55 -1.61
CA SER A 59 -3.48 14.84 -2.22
C SER A 59 -1.98 15.07 -2.25
N ILE A 60 -1.45 15.48 -3.40
CA ILE A 60 -0.05 15.91 -3.58
C ILE A 60 0.11 17.44 -3.40
N ASN A 61 -0.95 18.14 -3.03
CA ASN A 61 -0.88 19.58 -2.78
C ASN A 61 -0.17 19.84 -1.45
N PRO A 62 0.92 20.62 -1.44
CA PRO A 62 1.67 20.92 -0.22
C PRO A 62 0.81 21.54 0.90
N SER A 63 -0.21 22.34 0.53
CA SER A 63 -1.12 22.95 1.51
C SER A 63 -2.00 21.90 2.21
N ASP A 64 -2.44 20.87 1.49
CA ASP A 64 -3.23 19.80 2.05
C ASP A 64 -2.37 18.91 2.96
N ILE A 65 -1.14 18.60 2.54
CA ILE A 65 -0.18 17.84 3.36
C ILE A 65 0.14 18.60 4.65
N ALA A 66 0.46 19.90 4.54
CA ALA A 66 0.75 20.73 5.71
C ALA A 66 -0.46 20.81 6.67
N ARG A 67 -1.68 20.89 6.14
CA ARG A 67 -2.89 20.90 6.92
C ARG A 67 -3.08 19.61 7.72
N VAL A 68 -2.87 18.45 7.11
CA VAL A 68 -2.92 17.15 7.80
C VAL A 68 -1.96 17.12 8.98
N MET A 69 -0.74 17.62 8.78
CA MET A 69 0.29 17.64 9.82
C MET A 69 -0.03 18.61 10.97
N GLN A 70 -0.76 19.68 10.71
CA GLN A 70 -1.07 20.73 11.69
C GLN A 70 -2.40 20.48 12.40
N GLU A 71 -3.44 20.15 11.66
CA GLU A 71 -4.81 20.03 12.16
C GLU A 71 -5.23 18.58 12.42
N GLY A 72 -4.53 17.61 11.76
CA GLY A 72 -4.95 16.22 11.76
C GLY A 72 -6.28 16.00 11.03
N TYR A 73 -6.86 14.85 11.25
CA TYR A 73 -8.20 14.49 10.79
C TYR A 73 -8.75 13.33 11.65
N ASP A 74 -10.05 13.06 11.53
CA ASP A 74 -10.64 11.91 12.20
C ASP A 74 -10.28 10.61 11.46
N VAL A 75 -9.32 9.87 12.01
CA VAL A 75 -8.83 8.62 11.43
C VAL A 75 -9.94 7.56 11.31
N SER A 76 -10.99 7.64 12.15
CA SER A 76 -12.13 6.69 12.07
C SER A 76 -12.89 6.78 10.74
N LEU A 77 -12.79 7.91 10.02
CA LEU A 77 -13.36 8.09 8.69
C LEU A 77 -12.75 7.13 7.66
N LEU A 78 -11.48 6.71 7.82
CA LEU A 78 -10.87 5.70 6.94
C LEU A 78 -11.65 4.40 6.96
N ASN A 79 -11.98 3.88 8.14
CA ASN A 79 -12.77 2.65 8.27
C ASN A 79 -14.17 2.80 7.63
N THR A 80 -14.81 3.93 7.88
CA THR A 80 -16.14 4.23 7.28
C THR A 80 -16.03 4.30 5.76
N GLY A 81 -15.03 5.01 5.23
CA GLY A 81 -14.78 5.14 3.79
C GLY A 81 -14.49 3.82 3.11
N VAL A 82 -13.62 2.98 3.71
CA VAL A 82 -13.29 1.64 3.19
C VAL A 82 -14.55 0.79 3.05
N ARG A 83 -15.41 0.74 4.07
CA ARG A 83 -16.66 -0.03 4.04
C ARG A 83 -17.65 0.49 2.98
N HIS A 84 -17.72 1.81 2.80
CA HIS A 84 -18.55 2.41 1.75
C HIS A 84 -18.04 2.06 0.35
N LEU A 85 -16.73 2.18 0.10
CA LEU A 85 -16.13 1.84 -1.19
C LEU A 85 -16.37 0.38 -1.57
N ILE A 86 -16.14 -0.56 -0.66
CA ILE A 86 -16.38 -1.99 -0.91
C ILE A 86 -17.81 -2.22 -1.36
N LYS A 87 -18.78 -1.61 -0.67
CA LYS A 87 -20.21 -1.77 -0.97
C LYS A 87 -20.64 -1.04 -2.24
N GLU A 88 -20.22 0.21 -2.41
CA GLU A 88 -20.66 1.09 -3.50
C GLU A 88 -20.10 0.63 -4.86
N LEU A 89 -18.83 0.24 -4.89
CA LEU A 89 -18.14 -0.19 -6.11
C LEU A 89 -18.17 -1.71 -6.31
N GLY A 90 -18.71 -2.47 -5.35
CA GLY A 90 -18.77 -3.94 -5.43
C GLY A 90 -17.37 -4.56 -5.49
N LEU A 91 -16.45 -4.07 -4.65
CA LEU A 91 -15.05 -4.49 -4.69
C LEU A 91 -14.88 -5.91 -4.13
N ASP A 92 -14.17 -6.76 -4.86
CA ASP A 92 -13.71 -8.07 -4.39
C ASP A 92 -12.50 -7.94 -3.46
N THR A 93 -11.64 -6.94 -3.72
CA THR A 93 -10.42 -6.69 -2.96
C THR A 93 -10.18 -5.19 -2.82
N LEU A 94 -9.77 -4.76 -1.63
CA LEU A 94 -9.31 -3.41 -1.36
C LEU A 94 -7.92 -3.48 -0.74
N ILE A 95 -6.96 -2.75 -1.32
CA ILE A 95 -5.58 -2.66 -0.84
C ILE A 95 -5.38 -1.28 -0.22
N ILE A 96 -4.87 -1.23 1.01
CA ILE A 96 -4.51 0.01 1.70
C ILE A 96 -2.98 0.10 1.69
N ASP A 97 -2.44 1.08 0.96
CA ASP A 97 -1.02 1.43 1.02
C ASP A 97 -0.80 2.43 2.14
N THR A 98 0.15 2.14 3.03
CA THR A 98 0.37 2.90 4.26
C THR A 98 1.75 3.53 4.29
N HIS A 99 1.88 4.63 5.00
CA HIS A 99 3.17 5.23 5.32
C HIS A 99 4.08 4.22 6.07
N PRO A 100 5.39 4.19 5.81
CA PRO A 100 6.32 3.37 6.59
C PRO A 100 6.33 3.80 8.06
N GLY A 101 6.21 2.81 8.95
CA GLY A 101 6.14 3.02 10.39
C GLY A 101 4.78 2.66 10.98
N LEU A 102 4.61 2.92 12.30
CA LEU A 102 3.41 2.58 13.06
C LEU A 102 2.72 3.86 13.56
N ASN A 103 2.35 4.72 12.63
CA ASN A 103 1.52 5.88 12.93
C ASN A 103 0.04 5.46 13.12
N GLU A 104 -0.82 6.41 13.42
CA GLU A 104 -2.22 6.17 13.76
C GLU A 104 -2.99 5.56 12.58
N GLU A 105 -2.75 6.04 11.35
CA GLU A 105 -3.34 5.54 10.11
C GLU A 105 -2.92 4.08 9.81
N THR A 106 -1.62 3.79 10.00
CA THR A 106 -1.10 2.43 9.82
C THR A 106 -1.71 1.48 10.86
N LEU A 107 -1.80 1.89 12.12
CA LEU A 107 -2.40 1.08 13.19
C LEU A 107 -3.88 0.80 12.92
N LEU A 108 -4.64 1.79 12.45
CA LEU A 108 -6.03 1.59 12.07
C LEU A 108 -6.14 0.65 10.86
N SER A 109 -5.32 0.85 9.82
CA SER A 109 -5.30 -0.02 8.64
C SER A 109 -5.02 -1.47 9.01
N ILE A 110 -4.06 -1.71 9.92
CA ILE A 110 -3.76 -3.04 10.48
C ILE A 110 -4.98 -3.59 11.25
N ALA A 111 -5.68 -2.75 12.01
CA ALA A 111 -6.80 -3.19 12.84
C ALA A 111 -8.05 -3.59 12.03
N ILE A 112 -8.23 -3.03 10.83
CA ILE A 112 -9.41 -3.27 10.01
C ILE A 112 -9.19 -4.24 8.84
N CYS A 113 -7.94 -4.65 8.57
CA CYS A 113 -7.64 -5.52 7.43
C CYS A 113 -7.96 -7.00 7.73
N ASP A 114 -8.37 -7.73 6.69
CA ASP A 114 -8.52 -9.19 6.73
C ASP A 114 -7.16 -9.89 6.53
N ALA A 115 -6.25 -9.24 5.82
CA ALA A 115 -4.90 -9.73 5.58
C ALA A 115 -3.89 -8.57 5.59
N LEU A 116 -2.74 -8.80 6.20
CA LEU A 116 -1.62 -7.86 6.28
C LEU A 116 -0.41 -8.44 5.57
N ALA A 117 0.12 -7.73 4.59
CA ALA A 117 1.42 -7.99 4.00
C ALA A 117 2.45 -7.00 4.56
N ILE A 118 3.43 -7.49 5.30
CA ILE A 118 4.55 -6.66 5.79
C ILE A 118 5.71 -6.82 4.81
N VAL A 119 6.10 -5.72 4.18
CA VAL A 119 7.22 -5.68 3.24
C VAL A 119 8.48 -5.26 3.97
N MET A 120 9.56 -6.03 3.83
CA MET A 120 10.85 -5.75 4.46
C MET A 120 12.00 -6.03 3.50
N ARG A 121 13.16 -5.41 3.75
CA ARG A 121 14.43 -5.78 3.13
C ARG A 121 15.21 -6.73 4.04
N PRO A 122 16.13 -7.55 3.51
CA PRO A 122 16.93 -8.46 4.32
C PRO A 122 18.13 -7.78 4.98
N ASP A 123 17.92 -6.61 5.63
CA ASP A 123 18.92 -5.86 6.37
C ASP A 123 18.55 -5.69 7.85
N GLN A 124 19.57 -5.39 8.68
CA GLN A 124 19.40 -5.36 10.13
C GLN A 124 18.36 -4.35 10.61
N GLN A 125 18.27 -3.19 9.98
CA GLN A 125 17.33 -2.14 10.37
C GLN A 125 15.88 -2.60 10.13
N ASP A 126 15.61 -3.20 8.97
CA ASP A 126 14.29 -3.70 8.64
C ASP A 126 13.90 -4.92 9.52
N TYR A 127 14.88 -5.75 9.93
CA TYR A 127 14.61 -6.82 10.90
C TYR A 127 14.06 -6.30 12.22
N GLU A 128 14.62 -5.24 12.77
CA GLU A 128 14.15 -4.64 14.02
C GLU A 128 12.76 -4.02 13.87
N GLY A 129 12.55 -3.21 12.82
CA GLY A 129 11.26 -2.58 12.54
C GLY A 129 10.14 -3.60 12.28
N THR A 130 10.43 -4.64 11.50
CA THR A 130 9.49 -5.74 11.21
C THR A 130 9.08 -6.48 12.48
N SER A 131 10.00 -6.69 13.42
CA SER A 131 9.69 -7.34 14.71
C SER A 131 8.60 -6.58 15.48
N VAL A 132 8.68 -5.26 15.49
CA VAL A 132 7.67 -4.41 16.14
C VAL A 132 6.33 -4.52 15.40
N ALA A 133 6.33 -4.41 14.05
CA ALA A 133 5.12 -4.48 13.24
C ALA A 133 4.41 -5.85 13.40
N VAL A 134 5.15 -6.95 13.37
CA VAL A 134 4.63 -8.32 13.62
C VAL A 134 4.01 -8.43 15.01
N SER A 135 4.67 -7.87 16.02
CA SER A 135 4.18 -7.90 17.41
C SER A 135 2.89 -7.12 17.58
N VAL A 136 2.79 -5.96 16.93
CA VAL A 136 1.57 -5.12 16.93
C VAL A 136 0.44 -5.83 16.20
N ALA A 137 0.68 -6.37 15.00
CA ALA A 137 -0.32 -7.10 14.22
C ALA A 137 -0.90 -8.30 14.99
N ARG A 138 -0.05 -9.04 15.73
CA ARG A 138 -0.50 -10.12 16.62
C ARG A 138 -1.38 -9.64 17.75
N LYS A 139 -1.01 -8.52 18.40
CA LYS A 139 -1.82 -7.91 19.47
C LYS A 139 -3.17 -7.43 18.95
N LEU A 140 -3.22 -6.90 17.75
CA LEU A 140 -4.44 -6.48 17.06
C LEU A 140 -5.25 -7.66 16.49
N ARG A 141 -4.71 -8.89 16.57
CA ARG A 141 -5.35 -10.13 16.12
C ARG A 141 -5.71 -10.13 14.63
N VAL A 142 -4.80 -9.61 13.80
CA VAL A 142 -4.97 -9.64 12.34
C VAL A 142 -5.22 -11.08 11.89
N PRO A 143 -6.29 -11.36 11.12
CA PRO A 143 -6.67 -12.73 10.78
C PRO A 143 -5.61 -13.48 9.96
N ARG A 144 -4.98 -12.79 9.01
CA ARG A 144 -3.91 -13.33 8.17
C ARG A 144 -2.75 -12.33 8.05
N MET A 145 -1.55 -12.80 8.29
CA MET A 145 -0.34 -12.00 8.17
C MET A 145 0.71 -12.77 7.38
N VAL A 146 1.30 -12.12 6.39
CA VAL A 146 2.41 -12.65 5.60
C VAL A 146 3.55 -11.64 5.51
N LEU A 147 4.76 -12.11 5.26
CA LEU A 147 5.93 -11.30 5.00
C LEU A 147 6.30 -11.36 3.52
N VAL A 148 6.77 -10.24 2.98
CA VAL A 148 7.37 -10.15 1.66
C VAL A 148 8.77 -9.57 1.83
N VAL A 149 9.79 -10.38 1.51
CA VAL A 149 11.19 -9.90 1.54
C VAL A 149 11.50 -9.31 0.18
N ASN A 150 11.71 -8.01 0.13
CA ASN A 150 11.92 -7.25 -1.10
C ASN A 150 13.38 -6.80 -1.25
N LYS A 151 13.80 -6.51 -2.48
CA LYS A 151 15.14 -6.03 -2.82
C LYS A 151 16.25 -6.95 -2.29
N THR A 152 16.00 -8.26 -2.32
CA THR A 152 16.99 -9.25 -1.90
C THR A 152 18.16 -9.24 -2.86
N PRO A 153 19.41 -9.00 -2.38
CA PRO A 153 20.59 -9.11 -3.23
C PRO A 153 20.70 -10.49 -3.89
N THR A 154 21.07 -10.52 -5.16
CA THR A 154 21.16 -11.75 -5.96
C THR A 154 22.22 -12.74 -5.48
N VAL A 155 23.13 -12.30 -4.62
CA VAL A 155 24.15 -13.14 -3.97
C VAL A 155 23.61 -13.99 -2.83
N PHE A 156 22.38 -13.73 -2.37
CA PHE A 156 21.74 -14.51 -1.30
C PHE A 156 20.91 -15.65 -1.89
N ASP A 157 20.98 -16.80 -1.25
CA ASP A 157 20.07 -17.90 -1.56
C ASP A 157 18.66 -17.57 -1.07
N VAL A 158 17.69 -17.63 -1.98
CA VAL A 158 16.28 -17.29 -1.72
C VAL A 158 15.67 -18.19 -0.65
N ALA A 159 15.99 -19.49 -0.66
CA ALA A 159 15.46 -20.45 0.29
C ALA A 159 16.02 -20.21 1.69
N GLU A 160 17.32 -19.92 1.80
CA GLU A 160 17.95 -19.56 3.08
C GLU A 160 17.39 -18.25 3.67
N VAL A 161 17.15 -17.24 2.82
CA VAL A 161 16.54 -15.98 3.25
C VAL A 161 15.14 -16.23 3.77
N LYS A 162 14.32 -16.98 3.02
CA LYS A 162 12.97 -17.35 3.41
C LYS A 162 12.95 -18.04 4.77
N GLU A 163 13.71 -19.11 4.92
CA GLU A 163 13.76 -19.91 6.16
C GLU A 163 14.21 -19.06 7.36
N ARG A 164 15.22 -18.23 7.17
CA ARG A 164 15.72 -17.33 8.24
C ARG A 164 14.67 -16.34 8.71
N VAL A 165 13.93 -15.73 7.77
CA VAL A 165 12.88 -14.74 8.08
C VAL A 165 11.68 -15.45 8.75
N GLU A 166 11.24 -16.60 8.23
CA GLU A 166 10.16 -17.39 8.84
C GLU A 166 10.50 -17.82 10.27
N ARG A 167 11.74 -18.25 10.49
CA ARG A 167 12.22 -18.62 11.83
C ARG A 167 12.28 -17.43 12.78
N ALA A 168 12.71 -16.26 12.28
CA ALA A 168 12.83 -15.06 13.11
C ALA A 168 11.48 -14.56 13.62
N TYR A 169 10.45 -14.63 12.80
CA TYR A 169 9.15 -14.04 13.12
C TYR A 169 8.04 -15.05 13.39
N GLY A 170 8.23 -16.34 13.08
CA GLY A 170 7.18 -17.35 13.15
C GLY A 170 5.97 -16.98 12.29
N CYS A 171 6.22 -16.46 11.10
CA CYS A 171 5.23 -15.95 10.15
C CYS A 171 5.59 -16.41 8.74
N GLU A 172 4.59 -16.75 7.93
CA GLU A 172 4.76 -17.15 6.53
C GLU A 172 5.44 -16.06 5.70
N VAL A 173 6.47 -16.41 4.94
CA VAL A 173 7.05 -15.58 3.90
C VAL A 173 6.39 -15.94 2.57
N ALA A 174 5.49 -15.07 2.10
CA ALA A 174 4.76 -15.28 0.86
C ALA A 174 5.64 -15.16 -0.38
N ALA A 175 6.64 -14.26 -0.34
CA ALA A 175 7.58 -14.07 -1.44
C ALA A 175 8.93 -13.53 -0.95
N VAL A 176 9.99 -13.91 -1.67
CA VAL A 176 11.31 -13.29 -1.60
C VAL A 176 11.61 -12.75 -3.00
N LEU A 177 11.57 -11.43 -3.13
CA LEU A 177 11.73 -10.73 -4.40
C LEU A 177 13.18 -10.26 -4.56
N PRO A 178 13.87 -10.63 -5.62
CA PRO A 178 15.24 -10.16 -5.87
C PRO A 178 15.26 -8.66 -6.16
N HIS A 179 16.43 -8.06 -6.01
CA HIS A 179 16.67 -6.73 -6.54
C HIS A 179 16.57 -6.79 -8.07
N ALA A 180 15.74 -5.93 -8.66
CA ALA A 180 15.53 -5.85 -10.10
C ALA A 180 15.85 -4.43 -10.58
N ASP A 181 16.87 -4.31 -11.44
CA ASP A 181 17.26 -3.03 -12.04
C ASP A 181 16.16 -2.48 -12.96
N GLU A 182 15.34 -3.37 -13.54
CA GLU A 182 14.19 -3.04 -14.38
C GLU A 182 13.16 -2.18 -13.63
N LEU A 183 12.99 -2.38 -12.32
CA LEU A 183 12.15 -1.51 -11.49
C LEU A 183 12.70 -0.07 -11.42
N MET A 184 14.02 0.07 -11.37
CA MET A 184 14.68 1.38 -11.41
C MET A 184 14.54 2.04 -12.77
N VAL A 185 14.68 1.26 -13.86
CA VAL A 185 14.49 1.74 -15.24
C VAL A 185 13.06 2.17 -15.48
N LEU A 186 12.08 1.43 -14.94
CA LEU A 186 10.66 1.79 -15.04
C LEU A 186 10.35 3.14 -14.35
N SER A 187 11.19 3.56 -13.38
CA SER A 187 11.09 4.87 -12.71
C SER A 187 9.69 5.19 -12.19
N SER A 188 8.98 4.19 -11.68
CA SER A 188 7.58 4.26 -11.21
C SER A 188 6.55 4.66 -12.29
N VAL A 189 6.90 4.62 -13.56
CA VAL A 189 5.98 4.90 -14.66
C VAL A 189 5.26 3.62 -15.09
N GLY A 190 4.18 3.30 -14.41
CA GLY A 190 3.36 2.12 -14.66
C GLY A 190 3.52 1.02 -13.60
N VAL A 191 2.61 0.06 -13.64
CA VAL A 191 2.62 -1.11 -12.76
C VAL A 191 3.57 -2.16 -13.36
N PHE A 192 4.58 -2.57 -12.58
CA PHE A 192 5.68 -3.42 -13.05
C PHE A 192 5.19 -4.71 -13.71
N VAL A 193 4.28 -5.43 -13.08
CA VAL A 193 3.78 -6.72 -13.58
C VAL A 193 3.08 -6.61 -14.94
N THR A 194 2.48 -5.46 -15.25
CA THR A 194 1.83 -5.26 -16.56
C THR A 194 2.83 -4.94 -17.65
N ARG A 195 3.98 -4.35 -17.31
CA ARG A 195 5.06 -4.00 -18.25
C ARG A 195 6.01 -5.17 -18.48
N TYR A 196 6.21 -6.00 -17.48
CA TYR A 196 7.14 -7.14 -17.51
C TYR A 196 6.43 -8.42 -17.03
N PRO A 197 5.40 -8.91 -17.74
CA PRO A 197 4.58 -10.04 -17.28
C PRO A 197 5.34 -11.37 -17.21
N ALA A 198 6.47 -11.48 -17.92
CA ALA A 198 7.34 -12.66 -17.91
C ALA A 198 8.58 -12.51 -17.01
N HIS A 199 8.67 -11.44 -16.23
CA HIS A 199 9.78 -11.27 -15.28
C HIS A 199 9.68 -12.31 -14.17
N PRO A 200 10.78 -13.04 -13.85
CA PRO A 200 10.80 -14.11 -12.85
C PRO A 200 10.51 -13.62 -11.42
#